data_01be56d1513db962fbafda02a2da0859
#
_entry.id   01be56d1513db962fbafda02a2da0859
#
_cell.length_a   1.000
_cell.length_b   1.000
_cell.length_c   1.000
_cell.angle_alpha   90.00
_cell.angle_beta   90.00
_cell.angle_gamma   90.00
#
_symmetry.space_group_name_H-M   'P 1'
#
loop_
_entity.id
_entity.type
_entity.pdbx_description
1 polymer ?
#
loop_
_entity_poly.entity_id
_entity_poly.type
_entity_poly.pdbx_seq_one_letter_code
_entity_poly.pdbx_strand_id
1 'polypeptide(L)'
;MKIYVDFDDCLCETARSFADLAIEMFGKRVPYEKIRFFELNKSFELNDEEYDRFMQKGHEPDVLLSYKETPGASDVINEWLASGHDVSVITGRPYSAFEPSRKWLDDHGMKDVRLYCLNKYGRDSFIYNSDFSLELEDYYKMKFDLAVEDSPKAFKFFSHLPDLKVMVFDRPWNREVEFPNGNYIRCIDWQMIRKYVAEHSV
;
A
#
# COMPACT_ATOMS: atom_id res chain seq x y z
N MET A 1 -18.42 -2.88 -7.73
CA MET A 1 -17.84 -2.14 -6.58
C MET A 1 -16.73 -1.23 -7.07
N LYS A 2 -16.51 -0.12 -6.37
CA LYS A 2 -15.34 0.73 -6.53
C LYS A 2 -14.34 0.43 -5.44
N ILE A 3 -13.14 -0.02 -5.80
CA ILE A 3 -12.17 -0.63 -4.89
C ILE A 3 -10.87 0.18 -4.89
N TYR A 4 -10.46 0.59 -3.69
CA TYR A 4 -9.15 1.15 -3.41
C TYR A 4 -8.20 0.03 -2.99
N VAL A 5 -6.98 0.05 -3.51
CA VAL A 5 -5.90 -0.86 -3.08
C VAL A 5 -4.64 -0.06 -2.80
N ASP A 6 -4.02 -0.24 -1.63
CA ASP A 6 -2.68 0.28 -1.41
C ASP A 6 -1.64 -0.54 -2.15
N PHE A 7 -0.49 0.08 -2.42
CA PHE A 7 0.60 -0.55 -3.17
C PHE A 7 1.53 -1.35 -2.24
N ASP A 8 2.14 -0.64 -1.28
CA ASP A 8 3.18 -1.18 -0.41
C ASP A 8 2.59 -2.13 0.64
N ASP A 9 3.19 -3.32 0.76
CA ASP A 9 2.74 -4.37 1.69
C ASP A 9 1.29 -4.85 1.52
N CYS A 10 0.61 -4.39 0.44
CA CYS A 10 -0.64 -4.94 -0.06
C CYS A 10 -0.44 -5.67 -1.38
N LEU A 11 0.05 -5.00 -2.43
CA LEU A 11 0.36 -5.62 -3.73
C LEU A 11 1.76 -6.22 -3.77
N CYS A 12 2.74 -5.61 -3.13
CA CYS A 12 4.11 -6.10 -3.08
C CYS A 12 4.65 -6.18 -1.65
N GLU A 13 5.68 -7.01 -1.44
CA GLU A 13 6.30 -7.24 -0.13
C GLU A 13 7.40 -6.20 0.17
N THR A 14 7.01 -4.93 0.27
CA THR A 14 7.93 -3.78 0.43
C THR A 14 8.77 -3.91 1.71
N ALA A 15 8.16 -4.16 2.87
CA ALA A 15 8.87 -4.23 4.14
C ALA A 15 9.87 -5.40 4.20
N ARG A 16 9.63 -6.49 3.46
CA ARG A 16 10.61 -7.57 3.33
C ARG A 16 11.83 -7.12 2.54
N SER A 17 11.60 -6.42 1.44
CA SER A 17 12.68 -5.87 0.62
C SER A 17 13.48 -4.80 1.39
N PHE A 18 12.80 -3.98 2.17
CA PHE A 18 13.46 -3.03 3.07
C PHE A 18 14.26 -3.73 4.19
N ALA A 19 13.83 -4.89 4.69
CA ALA A 19 14.63 -5.66 5.65
C ALA A 19 15.95 -6.15 5.04
N ASP A 20 15.93 -6.61 3.80
CA ASP A 20 17.15 -6.99 3.06
C ASP A 20 18.04 -5.78 2.79
N LEU A 21 17.46 -4.66 2.38
CA LEU A 21 18.16 -3.40 2.13
C LEU A 21 18.82 -2.84 3.42
N ALA A 22 18.18 -2.98 4.59
CA ALA A 22 18.74 -2.57 5.87
C ALA A 22 20.00 -3.37 6.24
N ILE A 23 20.03 -4.64 5.88
CA ILE A 23 21.24 -5.48 6.03
C ILE A 23 22.34 -4.99 5.10
N GLU A 24 22.01 -4.74 3.83
CA GLU A 24 22.97 -4.30 2.82
C GLU A 24 23.59 -2.94 3.16
N MET A 25 22.77 -1.95 3.50
CA MET A 25 23.21 -0.57 3.71
C MET A 25 23.87 -0.33 5.07
N PHE A 26 23.38 -1.02 6.11
CA PHE A 26 23.71 -0.68 7.51
C PHE A 26 24.12 -1.89 8.35
N GLY A 27 24.10 -3.11 7.82
CA GLY A 27 24.33 -4.34 8.57
C GLY A 27 23.26 -4.65 9.61
N LYS A 28 22.11 -3.96 9.57
CA LYS A 28 21.03 -4.07 10.56
C LYS A 28 20.08 -5.21 10.17
N ARG A 29 20.10 -6.29 10.92
CA ARG A 29 19.26 -7.48 10.69
C ARG A 29 18.05 -7.46 11.61
N VAL A 30 16.88 -7.13 11.10
CA VAL A 30 15.61 -7.19 11.81
C VAL A 30 14.72 -8.22 11.10
N PRO A 31 14.35 -9.34 11.78
CA PRO A 31 13.40 -10.29 11.21
C PRO A 31 12.06 -9.62 10.89
N TYR A 32 11.42 -10.00 9.80
CA TYR A 32 10.15 -9.41 9.35
C TYR A 32 9.12 -9.31 10.48
N GLU A 33 8.93 -10.37 11.27
CA GLU A 33 7.97 -10.41 12.39
C GLU A 33 8.34 -9.46 13.55
N LYS A 34 9.49 -8.83 13.49
CA LYS A 34 9.95 -7.81 14.46
C LYS A 34 9.85 -6.38 13.94
N ILE A 35 9.41 -6.18 12.70
CA ILE A 35 9.09 -4.86 12.14
C ILE A 35 7.75 -4.41 12.73
N ARG A 36 7.76 -3.90 13.96
CA ARG A 36 6.54 -3.57 14.72
C ARG A 36 6.05 -2.14 14.54
N PHE A 37 6.82 -1.30 13.88
CA PHE A 37 6.44 0.09 13.64
C PHE A 37 6.29 0.32 12.15
N PHE A 38 5.23 1.03 11.77
CA PHE A 38 5.04 1.47 10.39
C PHE A 38 6.17 2.41 9.94
N GLU A 39 6.66 3.24 10.87
CA GLU A 39 7.86 4.04 10.64
C GLU A 39 9.10 3.14 10.75
N LEU A 40 9.66 2.78 9.61
CA LEU A 40 10.78 1.83 9.50
C LEU A 40 12.04 2.28 10.25
N ASN A 41 12.27 3.61 10.39
CA ASN A 41 13.39 4.10 11.20
C ASN A 41 13.35 3.58 12.64
N LYS A 42 12.17 3.44 13.22
CA LYS A 42 12.01 2.89 14.58
C LYS A 42 12.30 1.39 14.64
N SER A 43 11.84 0.63 13.63
CA SER A 43 12.05 -0.82 13.57
C SER A 43 13.50 -1.19 13.30
N PHE A 44 14.20 -0.40 12.50
CA PHE A 44 15.61 -0.63 12.12
C PHE A 44 16.60 0.23 12.94
N GLU A 45 16.10 1.02 13.91
CA GLU A 45 16.92 1.91 14.75
C GLU A 45 17.83 2.82 13.90
N LEU A 46 17.25 3.44 12.87
CA LEU A 46 17.93 4.37 11.98
C LEU A 46 17.85 5.79 12.54
N ASN A 47 18.94 6.55 12.49
CA ASN A 47 18.89 7.99 12.67
C ASN A 47 18.29 8.68 11.44
N ASP A 48 18.03 9.99 11.50
CA ASP A 48 17.34 10.71 10.43
C ASP A 48 18.11 10.66 9.10
N GLU A 49 19.43 10.82 9.12
CA GLU A 49 20.29 10.76 7.91
C GLU A 49 20.29 9.35 7.30
N GLU A 50 20.42 8.31 8.13
CA GLU A 50 20.32 6.91 7.68
C GLU A 50 18.93 6.63 7.08
N TYR A 51 17.88 7.13 7.72
CA TYR A 51 16.51 6.92 7.26
C TYR A 51 16.23 7.60 5.92
N ASP A 52 16.69 8.83 5.74
CA ASP A 52 16.54 9.54 4.46
C ASP A 52 17.23 8.80 3.32
N ARG A 53 18.47 8.35 3.53
CA ARG A 53 19.23 7.55 2.56
C ARG A 53 18.55 6.21 2.28
N PHE A 54 18.01 5.58 3.30
CA PHE A 54 17.29 4.31 3.23
C PHE A 54 16.01 4.44 2.38
N MET A 55 15.21 5.45 2.66
CA MET A 55 13.99 5.73 1.89
C MET A 55 14.31 6.14 0.45
N GLN A 56 15.35 6.94 0.25
CA GLN A 56 15.80 7.29 -1.10
C GLN A 56 16.20 6.04 -1.89
N LYS A 57 17.04 5.18 -1.32
CA LYS A 57 17.48 3.92 -1.98
C LYS A 57 16.30 3.00 -2.27
N GLY A 58 15.39 2.83 -1.32
CA GLY A 58 14.20 1.99 -1.49
C GLY A 58 13.25 2.46 -2.60
N HIS A 59 13.31 3.75 -2.98
CA HIS A 59 12.51 4.28 -4.08
C HIS A 59 13.28 4.38 -5.41
N GLU A 60 14.52 3.90 -5.49
CA GLU A 60 15.22 3.81 -6.76
C GLU A 60 14.53 2.80 -7.70
N PRO A 61 14.49 3.06 -9.03
CA PRO A 61 13.74 2.23 -9.97
C PRO A 61 14.11 0.74 -9.95
N ASP A 62 15.39 0.43 -9.84
CA ASP A 62 15.89 -0.95 -9.79
C ASP A 62 15.43 -1.69 -8.53
N VAL A 63 15.41 -1.00 -7.39
CA VAL A 63 14.94 -1.55 -6.11
C VAL A 63 13.43 -1.76 -6.15
N LEU A 64 12.67 -0.75 -6.59
CA LEU A 64 11.21 -0.84 -6.73
C LEU A 64 10.76 -1.99 -7.64
N LEU A 65 11.44 -2.15 -8.80
CA LEU A 65 11.13 -3.20 -9.75
C LEU A 65 11.50 -4.61 -9.23
N SER A 66 12.36 -4.70 -8.23
CA SER A 66 12.75 -5.98 -7.60
C SER A 66 11.76 -6.47 -6.54
N TYR A 67 10.81 -5.65 -6.11
CA TYR A 67 9.84 -6.03 -5.08
C TYR A 67 9.00 -7.22 -5.51
N LYS A 68 8.93 -8.23 -4.65
CA LYS A 68 8.12 -9.42 -4.91
C LYS A 68 6.65 -9.09 -4.77
N GLU A 69 5.84 -9.68 -5.61
CA GLU A 69 4.39 -9.63 -5.48
C GLU A 69 3.94 -10.32 -4.20
N THR A 70 2.96 -9.73 -3.51
CA THR A 70 2.22 -10.41 -2.45
C THR A 70 1.39 -11.54 -3.09
N PRO A 71 1.55 -12.80 -2.65
CA PRO A 71 0.97 -13.94 -3.35
C PRO A 71 -0.52 -13.80 -3.64
N GLY A 72 -0.88 -13.89 -4.92
CA GLY A 72 -2.25 -13.83 -5.43
C GLY A 72 -2.80 -12.43 -5.67
N ALA A 73 -2.02 -11.38 -5.48
CA ALA A 73 -2.48 -10.00 -5.68
C ALA A 73 -2.93 -9.76 -7.14
N SER A 74 -2.06 -10.05 -8.11
CA SER A 74 -2.35 -9.84 -9.53
C SER A 74 -3.53 -10.67 -10.02
N ASP A 75 -3.65 -11.92 -9.59
CA ASP A 75 -4.76 -12.80 -9.95
C ASP A 75 -6.10 -12.20 -9.51
N VAL A 76 -6.16 -11.74 -8.25
CA VAL A 76 -7.40 -11.16 -7.68
C VAL A 76 -7.74 -9.82 -8.31
N ILE A 77 -6.76 -8.94 -8.51
CA ILE A 77 -6.98 -7.65 -9.17
C ILE A 77 -7.50 -7.84 -10.60
N ASN A 78 -6.90 -8.74 -11.38
CA ASN A 78 -7.34 -9.01 -12.76
C ASN A 78 -8.73 -9.65 -12.80
N GLU A 79 -9.06 -10.54 -11.88
CA GLU A 79 -10.41 -11.10 -11.74
C GLU A 79 -11.44 -9.99 -11.46
N TRP A 80 -11.13 -9.05 -10.57
CA TRP A 80 -12.02 -7.93 -10.25
C TRP A 80 -12.24 -7.02 -11.47
N LEU A 81 -11.18 -6.67 -12.18
CA LEU A 81 -11.28 -5.88 -13.42
C LEU A 81 -12.13 -6.59 -14.47
N ALA A 82 -11.90 -7.90 -14.68
CA ALA A 82 -12.68 -8.72 -15.61
C ALA A 82 -14.16 -8.84 -15.20
N SER A 83 -14.45 -8.78 -13.90
CA SER A 83 -15.82 -8.79 -13.34
C SER A 83 -16.49 -7.40 -13.36
N GLY A 84 -15.83 -6.39 -13.91
CA GLY A 84 -16.37 -5.03 -14.04
C GLY A 84 -16.28 -4.18 -12.77
N HIS A 85 -15.44 -4.56 -11.79
CA HIS A 85 -15.13 -3.68 -10.67
C HIS A 85 -14.23 -2.53 -11.10
N ASP A 86 -14.44 -1.35 -10.51
CA ASP A 86 -13.61 -0.16 -10.70
C ASP A 86 -12.47 -0.18 -9.68
N VAL A 87 -11.30 -0.69 -10.08
CA VAL A 87 -10.13 -0.85 -9.19
C VAL A 87 -9.13 0.28 -9.42
N SER A 88 -8.71 0.93 -8.31
CA SER A 88 -7.66 1.94 -8.33
C SER A 88 -6.60 1.63 -7.27
N VAL A 89 -5.35 1.63 -7.69
CA VAL A 89 -4.20 1.59 -6.78
C VAL A 89 -3.86 3.01 -6.38
N ILE A 90 -3.82 3.29 -5.07
CA ILE A 90 -3.52 4.62 -4.54
C ILE A 90 -2.38 4.48 -3.54
N THR A 91 -1.20 4.94 -3.93
CA THR A 91 0.03 4.80 -3.15
C THR A 91 0.44 6.09 -2.45
N GLY A 92 1.08 5.97 -1.29
CA GLY A 92 1.77 7.07 -0.60
C GLY A 92 3.20 7.31 -1.08
N ARG A 93 3.66 6.63 -2.13
CA ARG A 93 5.00 6.81 -2.71
C ARG A 93 5.15 8.23 -3.26
N PRO A 94 6.38 8.78 -3.28
CA PRO A 94 6.63 10.07 -3.94
C PRO A 94 6.37 9.96 -5.45
N TYR A 95 6.03 11.08 -6.08
CA TYR A 95 5.77 11.12 -7.53
C TYR A 95 6.94 10.58 -8.36
N SER A 96 8.18 10.78 -7.92
CA SER A 96 9.37 10.24 -8.59
C SER A 96 9.35 8.70 -8.72
N ALA A 97 8.57 8.02 -7.90
CA ALA A 97 8.38 6.57 -7.94
C ALA A 97 7.18 6.14 -8.82
N PHE A 98 6.47 7.09 -9.47
CA PHE A 98 5.28 6.77 -10.26
C PHE A 98 5.60 5.84 -11.44
N GLU A 99 6.53 6.22 -12.30
CA GLU A 99 6.88 5.43 -13.48
C GLU A 99 7.41 4.03 -13.14
N PRO A 100 8.33 3.85 -12.18
CA PRO A 100 8.72 2.52 -11.73
C PRO A 100 7.55 1.71 -11.15
N SER A 101 6.64 2.36 -10.41
CA SER A 101 5.46 1.69 -9.84
C SER A 101 4.50 1.25 -10.94
N ARG A 102 4.26 2.10 -11.96
CA ARG A 102 3.44 1.74 -13.13
C ARG A 102 4.05 0.55 -13.87
N LYS A 103 5.36 0.62 -14.14
CA LYS A 103 6.07 -0.47 -14.79
C LYS A 103 5.99 -1.78 -13.98
N TRP A 104 6.13 -1.71 -12.65
CA TRP A 104 5.98 -2.89 -11.79
C TRP A 104 4.60 -3.53 -11.94
N LEU A 105 3.52 -2.73 -11.95
CA LEU A 105 2.16 -3.21 -12.18
C LEU A 105 2.02 -3.86 -13.56
N ASP A 106 2.60 -3.26 -14.59
CA ASP A 106 2.57 -3.78 -15.97
C ASP A 106 3.31 -5.13 -16.08
N ASP A 107 4.49 -5.23 -15.45
CA ASP A 107 5.31 -6.44 -15.44
C ASP A 107 4.62 -7.60 -14.70
N HIS A 108 3.73 -7.28 -13.73
CA HIS A 108 2.91 -8.26 -13.00
C HIS A 108 1.49 -8.43 -13.59
N GLY A 109 1.27 -7.99 -14.82
CA GLY A 109 0.03 -8.23 -15.56
C GLY A 109 -1.15 -7.33 -15.18
N MET A 110 -0.95 -6.31 -14.34
CA MET A 110 -2.01 -5.38 -13.88
C MET A 110 -2.04 -4.08 -14.71
N LYS A 111 -2.02 -4.21 -16.05
CA LYS A 111 -1.91 -3.08 -16.98
C LYS A 111 -3.09 -2.12 -16.94
N ASP A 112 -4.29 -2.66 -16.72
CA ASP A 112 -5.53 -1.89 -16.82
C ASP A 112 -5.94 -1.24 -15.48
N VAL A 113 -5.20 -1.50 -14.40
CA VAL A 113 -5.47 -0.87 -13.11
C VAL A 113 -5.02 0.59 -13.11
N ARG A 114 -5.84 1.49 -12.58
CA ARG A 114 -5.46 2.90 -12.42
C ARG A 114 -4.48 3.04 -11.26
N LEU A 115 -3.46 3.88 -11.43
CA LEU A 115 -2.48 4.20 -10.39
C LEU A 115 -2.50 5.70 -10.10
N TYR A 116 -2.57 6.04 -8.81
CA TYR A 116 -2.48 7.42 -8.32
C TYR A 116 -1.51 7.53 -7.15
N CYS A 117 -0.82 8.67 -7.07
CA CYS A 117 -0.07 9.07 -5.89
C CYS A 117 -0.95 9.97 -5.01
N LEU A 118 -0.94 9.73 -3.71
CA LEU A 118 -1.68 10.53 -2.72
C LEU A 118 -0.77 10.82 -1.52
N ASN A 119 -0.69 12.07 -1.09
CA ASN A 119 0.04 12.42 0.13
C ASN A 119 -0.68 11.93 1.40
N LYS A 120 -0.78 10.61 1.56
CA LYS A 120 -1.44 9.94 2.69
C LYS A 120 -0.82 10.29 4.05
N TYR A 121 0.44 10.70 4.05
CA TYR A 121 1.25 10.81 5.26
C TYR A 121 1.58 12.25 5.64
N GLY A 122 1.07 13.24 4.87
CA GLY A 122 1.32 14.67 5.11
C GLY A 122 2.79 15.03 4.99
N ARG A 123 3.50 14.45 4.01
CA ARG A 123 4.93 14.73 3.79
C ARG A 123 5.09 16.07 3.06
N ASP A 124 5.88 16.99 3.62
CA ASP A 124 6.19 18.28 2.98
C ASP A 124 6.96 18.11 1.66
N SER A 125 7.71 17.02 1.52
CA SER A 125 8.46 16.67 0.31
C SER A 125 7.61 16.05 -0.80
N PHE A 126 6.30 15.85 -0.59
CA PHE A 126 5.43 15.28 -1.62
C PHE A 126 5.22 16.28 -2.75
N ILE A 127 5.68 15.94 -3.95
CA ILE A 127 5.50 16.76 -5.15
C ILE A 127 4.20 16.34 -5.82
N TYR A 128 3.26 17.28 -5.91
CA TYR A 128 1.99 17.08 -6.61
C TYR A 128 2.21 17.15 -8.13
N ASN A 129 1.57 16.23 -8.87
CA ASN A 129 1.45 16.27 -10.32
C ASN A 129 -0.01 16.02 -10.69
N SER A 130 -0.64 16.96 -11.37
CA SER A 130 -2.08 16.94 -11.68
C SER A 130 -2.54 15.70 -12.46
N ASP A 131 -1.66 15.07 -13.22
CA ASP A 131 -2.04 13.93 -14.08
C ASP A 131 -2.10 12.61 -13.30
N PHE A 132 -1.31 12.48 -12.22
CA PHE A 132 -1.11 11.21 -11.53
C PHE A 132 -1.24 11.29 -10.00
N SER A 133 -1.40 12.49 -9.45
CA SER A 133 -1.59 12.70 -8.02
C SER A 133 -3.03 13.10 -7.73
N LEU A 134 -3.56 12.58 -6.61
CA LEU A 134 -4.86 12.99 -6.09
C LEU A 134 -4.68 14.01 -4.98
N GLU A 135 -5.52 15.03 -4.98
CA GLU A 135 -5.77 15.82 -3.77
C GLU A 135 -6.69 15.03 -2.83
N LEU A 136 -6.60 15.31 -1.52
CA LEU A 136 -7.44 14.64 -0.54
C LEU A 136 -8.93 14.84 -0.83
N GLU A 137 -9.32 16.03 -1.29
CA GLU A 137 -10.71 16.32 -1.64
C GLU A 137 -11.21 15.45 -2.80
N ASP A 138 -10.38 15.22 -3.82
CA ASP A 138 -10.74 14.39 -4.96
C ASP A 138 -10.79 12.91 -4.57
N TYR A 139 -9.86 12.47 -3.71
CA TYR A 139 -9.91 11.13 -3.12
C TYR A 139 -11.26 10.88 -2.40
N TYR A 140 -11.72 11.80 -1.56
CA TYR A 140 -13.02 11.66 -0.88
C TYR A 140 -14.22 11.66 -1.84
N LYS A 141 -14.14 12.40 -2.96
CA LYS A 141 -15.18 12.40 -4.01
C LYS A 141 -15.25 11.07 -4.78
N MET A 142 -14.18 10.27 -4.76
CA MET A 142 -14.16 8.97 -5.45
C MET A 142 -15.14 7.97 -4.86
N LYS A 143 -15.47 8.04 -3.56
CA LYS A 143 -16.47 7.21 -2.86
C LYS A 143 -16.23 5.72 -3.10
N PHE A 144 -15.16 5.18 -2.56
CA PHE A 144 -14.87 3.76 -2.60
C PHE A 144 -15.83 2.95 -1.73
N ASP A 145 -16.22 1.75 -2.20
CA ASP A 145 -17.01 0.78 -1.44
C ASP A 145 -16.11 -0.05 -0.52
N LEU A 146 -14.90 -0.36 -1.01
CA LEU A 146 -13.92 -1.20 -0.33
C LEU A 146 -12.52 -0.58 -0.43
N ALA A 147 -11.76 -0.68 0.66
CA ALA A 147 -10.32 -0.40 0.68
C ALA A 147 -9.53 -1.63 1.13
N VAL A 148 -8.38 -1.88 0.49
CA VAL A 148 -7.35 -2.83 0.95
C VAL A 148 -6.15 -2.01 1.38
N GLU A 149 -5.77 -2.10 2.67
CA GLU A 149 -4.76 -1.21 3.26
C GLU A 149 -4.06 -1.89 4.45
N ASP A 150 -2.78 -1.61 4.64
CA ASP A 150 -2.00 -2.11 5.78
C ASP A 150 -1.57 -1.02 6.77
N SER A 151 -1.56 0.24 6.31
CA SER A 151 -0.99 1.38 7.05
C SER A 151 -1.92 1.91 8.14
N PRO A 152 -1.49 1.89 9.41
CA PRO A 152 -2.24 2.54 10.49
C PRO A 152 -2.48 4.04 10.29
N LYS A 153 -1.59 4.70 9.54
CA LYS A 153 -1.75 6.14 9.25
C LYS A 153 -2.86 6.41 8.25
N ALA A 154 -3.03 5.53 7.26
CA ALA A 154 -4.09 5.66 6.27
C ALA A 154 -5.49 5.50 6.89
N PHE A 155 -5.63 4.73 7.96
CA PHE A 155 -6.93 4.54 8.63
C PHE A 155 -7.55 5.85 9.15
N LYS A 156 -6.73 6.88 9.41
CA LYS A 156 -7.24 8.22 9.78
C LYS A 156 -8.03 8.87 8.65
N PHE A 157 -7.66 8.64 7.40
CA PHE A 157 -8.41 9.15 6.25
C PHE A 157 -9.76 8.46 6.10
N PHE A 158 -9.80 7.17 6.42
CA PHE A 158 -11.02 6.37 6.29
C PHE A 158 -12.09 6.72 7.31
N SER A 159 -11.73 7.37 8.43
CA SER A 159 -12.70 7.84 9.43
C SER A 159 -13.73 8.83 8.87
N HIS A 160 -13.42 9.50 7.77
CA HIS A 160 -14.32 10.40 7.05
C HIS A 160 -15.23 9.70 6.04
N LEU A 161 -15.12 8.38 5.90
CA LEU A 161 -15.85 7.54 4.95
C LEU A 161 -16.61 6.44 5.70
N PRO A 162 -17.75 6.76 6.34
CA PRO A 162 -18.44 5.84 7.25
C PRO A 162 -18.97 4.56 6.57
N ASP A 163 -19.22 4.61 5.27
CA ASP A 163 -19.73 3.46 4.50
C ASP A 163 -18.62 2.59 3.90
N LEU A 164 -17.37 3.06 3.95
CA LEU A 164 -16.22 2.33 3.41
C LEU A 164 -15.93 1.08 4.24
N LYS A 165 -15.86 -0.08 3.59
CA LYS A 165 -15.30 -1.30 4.19
C LYS A 165 -13.80 -1.33 3.98
N VAL A 166 -13.05 -1.65 5.05
CA VAL A 166 -11.59 -1.67 5.03
C VAL A 166 -11.09 -3.08 5.32
N MET A 167 -10.51 -3.72 4.31
CA MET A 167 -9.76 -4.97 4.45
C MET A 167 -8.35 -4.61 4.93
N VAL A 168 -8.13 -4.83 6.22
CA VAL A 168 -6.83 -4.55 6.84
C VAL A 168 -5.91 -5.73 6.59
N PHE A 169 -4.92 -5.53 5.71
CA PHE A 169 -3.95 -6.59 5.45
C PHE A 169 -3.05 -6.80 6.67
N ASP A 170 -3.07 -8.02 7.28
CA ASP A 170 -2.35 -8.31 8.52
C ASP A 170 -0.84 -8.17 8.31
N ARG A 171 -0.25 -7.21 9.00
CA ARG A 171 1.18 -6.95 9.00
C ARG A 171 1.68 -6.75 10.43
N PRO A 172 2.95 -7.06 10.75
CA PRO A 172 3.45 -6.98 12.12
C PRO A 172 3.24 -5.63 12.78
N TRP A 173 3.27 -4.53 12.01
CA TRP A 173 3.13 -3.15 12.51
C TRP A 173 1.68 -2.70 12.73
N ASN A 174 0.69 -3.48 12.31
CA ASN A 174 -0.71 -3.11 12.51
C ASN A 174 -1.49 -4.08 13.41
N ARG A 175 -0.86 -5.14 13.93
CA ARG A 175 -1.55 -6.17 14.74
C ARG A 175 -2.13 -5.65 16.05
N GLU A 176 -1.49 -4.65 16.64
CA GLU A 176 -1.93 -4.04 17.91
C GLU A 176 -2.87 -2.83 17.70
N VAL A 177 -3.19 -2.50 16.44
CA VAL A 177 -4.08 -1.38 16.13
C VAL A 177 -5.54 -1.78 16.38
N GLU A 178 -6.21 -1.00 17.23
CA GLU A 178 -7.64 -1.09 17.45
C GLU A 178 -8.39 -0.26 16.39
N PHE A 179 -9.49 -0.79 15.91
CA PHE A 179 -10.31 -0.14 14.89
C PHE A 179 -11.58 0.46 15.51
N PRO A 180 -11.99 1.67 15.08
CA PRO A 180 -13.04 2.43 15.75
C PRO A 180 -14.46 1.85 15.56
N ASN A 181 -14.66 0.95 14.58
CA ASN A 181 -15.98 0.39 14.27
C ASN A 181 -15.86 -0.94 13.52
N GLY A 182 -17.01 -1.57 13.24
CA GLY A 182 -17.11 -2.86 12.53
C GLY A 182 -16.88 -2.82 11.01
N ASN A 183 -16.42 -1.70 10.46
CA ASN A 183 -16.11 -1.59 9.03
C ASN A 183 -14.72 -2.11 8.65
N TYR A 184 -13.89 -2.40 9.64
CA TYR A 184 -12.54 -2.90 9.45
C TYR A 184 -12.54 -4.42 9.62
N ILE A 185 -12.01 -5.13 8.62
CA ILE A 185 -11.93 -6.58 8.59
C ILE A 185 -10.47 -6.96 8.37
N ARG A 186 -9.86 -7.62 9.35
CA ARG A 186 -8.47 -8.10 9.23
C ARG A 186 -8.42 -9.29 8.30
N CYS A 187 -7.51 -9.27 7.33
CA CYS A 187 -7.28 -10.34 6.37
C CYS A 187 -5.78 -10.69 6.32
N ILE A 188 -5.49 -11.96 6.13
CA ILE A 188 -4.12 -12.49 6.13
C ILE A 188 -3.56 -12.69 4.72
N ASP A 189 -4.42 -12.79 3.72
CA ASP A 189 -4.05 -13.02 2.34
C ASP A 189 -5.10 -12.49 1.35
N TRP A 190 -4.74 -12.50 0.09
CA TRP A 190 -5.62 -12.09 -1.01
C TRP A 190 -6.80 -13.03 -1.24
N GLN A 191 -6.72 -14.30 -0.85
CA GLN A 191 -7.83 -15.25 -1.01
C GLN A 191 -8.98 -14.90 -0.06
N MET A 192 -8.66 -14.46 1.16
CA MET A 192 -9.67 -13.99 2.10
C MET A 192 -10.39 -12.73 1.59
N ILE A 193 -9.64 -11.78 1.00
CA ILE A 193 -10.20 -10.57 0.42
C ILE A 193 -11.07 -10.91 -0.81
N ARG A 194 -10.59 -11.77 -1.70
CA ARG A 194 -11.31 -12.27 -2.87
C ARG A 194 -12.67 -12.88 -2.48
N LYS A 195 -12.67 -13.74 -1.47
CA LYS A 195 -13.90 -14.37 -0.97
C LYS A 195 -14.88 -13.32 -0.47
N TYR A 196 -14.42 -12.35 0.32
CA TYR A 196 -15.26 -11.28 0.82
C TYR A 196 -15.92 -10.49 -0.32
N VAL A 197 -15.16 -10.09 -1.32
CA VAL A 197 -15.68 -9.34 -2.48
C VAL A 197 -16.71 -10.18 -3.24
N ALA A 198 -16.45 -11.46 -3.49
CA ALA A 198 -17.38 -12.35 -4.19
C ALA A 198 -18.74 -12.52 -3.43
N GLU A 199 -18.70 -12.52 -2.10
CA GLU A 199 -19.92 -12.63 -1.27
C GLU A 199 -20.72 -11.33 -1.14
N HIS A 200 -20.12 -10.17 -1.41
CA HIS A 200 -20.73 -8.85 -1.20
C HIS A 200 -20.85 -8.01 -2.48
N SER A 201 -20.42 -8.54 -3.62
CA SER A 201 -20.64 -7.92 -4.93
C SER A 201 -22.05 -8.28 -5.43
N VAL A 202 -22.95 -7.30 -5.43
CA VAL A 202 -24.30 -7.41 -6.01
C VAL A 202 -24.32 -6.73 -7.36
#